data_9e01537c5a0187d72c71fae633af8fb1
#
_entry.id   9e01537c5a0187d72c71fae633af8fb1
#
_cell.length_a   1.000
_cell.length_b   1.000
_cell.length_c   1.000
_cell.angle_alpha   90.00
_cell.angle_beta   90.00
_cell.angle_gamma   90.00
#
_symmetry.space_group_name_H-M   'P 1'
#
loop_
_entity.id
_entity.type
_entity.pdbx_description
1 polymer ?
#
loop_
_entity_poly.entity_id
_entity_poly.type
_entity_poly.pdbx_seq_one_letter_code
_entity_poly.pdbx_strand_id
1 'polypeptide(L)'
;MSATELPASHAELMDGVYRWQRHIYDLTRKYYLLGRDRLIAGLDVPQGGTVLELGCGTGRNIVLAARRYPNARFFGLDISAEMLETANAAMAREGLAARVTLARGDATDFDAKALFGTARFDRVFVSYSLSMIPGWEKTVSAALAALALGGSLHVVDFGQQEGLPRWFRALLRGWLRKFHVEPRASLRDVLESESERTGATFHFRTLYRGYAWLAVIRSPSNPIF
;
A
#
# COMPACT_ATOMS: atom_id res chain seq x y z
N MET A 1 23.66 -1.93 37.83
CA MET A 1 22.23 -1.99 37.48
C MET A 1 22.18 -1.61 36.02
N SER A 2 22.04 -2.61 35.14
CA SER A 2 22.04 -2.43 33.69
C SER A 2 20.63 -2.03 33.26
N ALA A 3 20.49 -0.84 32.65
CA ALA A 3 19.23 -0.40 32.04
C ALA A 3 18.99 -1.26 30.79
N THR A 4 17.95 -2.07 30.84
CA THR A 4 17.47 -2.84 29.66
C THR A 4 16.84 -1.84 28.71
N GLU A 5 17.51 -1.54 27.60
CA GLU A 5 16.93 -0.77 26.51
C GLU A 5 15.72 -1.52 25.96
N LEU A 6 14.56 -0.87 25.99
CA LEU A 6 13.34 -1.37 25.35
C LEU A 6 13.58 -1.44 23.84
N PRO A 7 13.12 -2.49 23.15
CA PRO A 7 13.25 -2.55 21.69
C PRO A 7 12.53 -1.35 21.06
N ALA A 8 13.24 -0.66 20.15
CA ALA A 8 12.69 0.45 19.37
C ALA A 8 11.35 0.06 18.76
N SER A 9 10.35 0.94 18.83
CA SER A 9 9.04 0.69 18.25
C SER A 9 9.19 0.50 16.73
N HIS A 10 8.28 -0.23 16.11
CA HIS A 10 8.30 -0.41 14.64
C HIS A 10 8.37 0.93 13.89
N ALA A 11 7.72 1.97 14.40
CA ALA A 11 7.79 3.32 13.85
C ALA A 11 9.20 3.91 13.92
N GLU A 12 9.92 3.76 15.03
CA GLU A 12 11.29 4.25 15.20
C GLU A 12 12.30 3.50 14.33
N LEU A 13 12.10 2.18 14.15
CA LEU A 13 12.89 1.37 13.22
C LEU A 13 12.68 1.84 11.77
N MET A 14 11.46 2.12 11.37
CA MET A 14 11.13 2.60 10.03
C MET A 14 11.68 4.02 9.80
N ASP A 15 11.56 4.93 10.75
CA ASP A 15 12.12 6.27 10.67
C ASP A 15 13.66 6.24 10.58
N GLY A 16 14.32 5.34 11.30
CA GLY A 16 15.79 5.15 11.24
C GLY A 16 16.27 4.64 9.87
N VAL A 17 15.56 3.68 9.29
CA VAL A 17 15.86 3.14 7.95
C VAL A 17 15.64 4.20 6.87
N TYR A 18 14.56 4.98 6.97
CA TYR A 18 14.20 6.00 5.98
C TYR A 18 15.13 7.24 6.04
N ARG A 19 15.62 7.64 7.20
CA ARG A 19 16.48 8.83 7.36
C ARG A 19 17.76 8.75 6.54
N TRP A 20 18.41 7.59 6.49
CA TRP A 20 19.69 7.40 5.78
C TRP A 20 19.53 7.10 4.29
N GLN A 21 18.36 6.55 3.89
CA GLN A 21 18.13 6.06 2.53
C GLN A 21 17.20 6.96 1.70
N ARG A 22 16.66 8.02 2.27
CA ARG A 22 15.58 8.86 1.73
C ARG A 22 15.78 9.30 0.26
N HIS A 23 16.97 9.78 -0.09
CA HIS A 23 17.23 10.28 -1.45
C HIS A 23 17.53 9.17 -2.46
N ILE A 24 18.19 8.09 -2.05
CA ILE A 24 18.52 6.95 -2.91
C ILE A 24 17.28 6.07 -3.09
N TYR A 25 16.49 5.92 -2.03
CA TYR A 25 15.30 5.10 -1.99
C TYR A 25 14.19 5.63 -2.93
N ASP A 26 13.91 6.93 -2.92
CA ASP A 26 12.90 7.53 -3.81
C ASP A 26 13.33 7.52 -5.29
N LEU A 27 14.59 7.76 -5.58
CA LEU A 27 15.09 7.76 -6.95
C LEU A 27 15.08 6.36 -7.57
N THR A 28 15.45 5.34 -6.79
CA THR A 28 15.50 3.95 -7.25
C THR A 28 14.11 3.30 -7.33
N ARG A 29 13.19 3.65 -6.45
CA ARG A 29 11.79 3.13 -6.44
C ARG A 29 11.06 3.29 -7.78
N LYS A 30 11.39 4.34 -8.54
CA LYS A 30 10.79 4.55 -9.87
C LYS A 30 11.02 3.37 -10.81
N TYR A 31 12.15 2.69 -10.70
CA TYR A 31 12.60 1.71 -11.69
C TYR A 31 12.30 0.26 -11.33
N TYR A 32 12.10 -0.07 -10.05
CA TYR A 32 11.91 -1.47 -9.63
C TYR A 32 10.52 -1.81 -9.07
N LEU A 33 9.65 -0.82 -8.81
CA LEU A 33 8.26 -1.10 -8.39
C LEU A 33 7.37 -1.33 -9.61
N LEU A 34 7.61 -2.44 -10.30
CA LEU A 34 6.91 -2.81 -11.53
C LEU A 34 5.44 -3.16 -11.25
N GLY A 35 4.53 -2.75 -12.14
CA GLY A 35 3.08 -3.03 -11.96
C GLY A 35 2.30 -1.95 -11.23
N ARG A 36 2.97 -1.03 -10.54
CA ARG A 36 2.33 0.11 -9.87
C ARG A 36 1.46 0.95 -10.81
N ASP A 37 1.97 1.30 -11.99
CA ASP A 37 1.21 2.10 -12.95
C ASP A 37 -0.01 1.34 -13.48
N ARG A 38 0.07 -0.01 -13.58
CA ARG A 38 -1.07 -0.87 -13.90
C ARG A 38 -2.09 -0.89 -12.78
N LEU A 39 -1.66 -0.95 -11.51
CA LEU A 39 -2.56 -0.85 -10.37
C LEU A 39 -3.30 0.48 -10.41
N ILE A 40 -2.59 1.61 -10.53
CA ILE A 40 -3.18 2.95 -10.57
C ILE A 40 -4.14 3.08 -11.76
N ALA A 41 -3.74 2.60 -12.94
CA ALA A 41 -4.61 2.63 -14.13
C ALA A 41 -5.89 1.80 -13.96
N GLY A 42 -5.82 0.72 -13.19
CA GLY A 42 -6.93 -0.20 -12.93
C GLY A 42 -7.79 0.13 -11.71
N LEU A 43 -7.53 1.23 -11.00
CA LEU A 43 -8.37 1.63 -9.85
C LEU A 43 -9.83 1.88 -10.24
N ASP A 44 -10.06 2.35 -11.46
CA ASP A 44 -11.42 2.60 -11.99
C ASP A 44 -12.27 3.40 -11.00
N VAL A 45 -11.75 4.56 -10.58
CA VAL A 45 -12.36 5.40 -9.54
C VAL A 45 -13.63 6.05 -10.09
N PRO A 46 -14.79 5.92 -9.40
CA PRO A 46 -16.01 6.59 -9.82
C PRO A 46 -15.87 8.12 -9.76
N GLN A 47 -16.75 8.81 -10.50
CA GLN A 47 -16.79 10.27 -10.50
C GLN A 47 -17.00 10.80 -9.07
N GLY A 48 -16.12 11.68 -8.60
CA GLY A 48 -16.18 12.20 -7.22
C GLY A 48 -15.83 11.19 -6.13
N GLY A 49 -15.36 9.99 -6.50
CA GLY A 49 -15.06 8.89 -5.60
C GLY A 49 -13.90 9.16 -4.65
N THR A 50 -13.77 8.30 -3.66
CA THR A 50 -12.79 8.35 -2.57
C THR A 50 -11.77 7.23 -2.71
N VAL A 51 -10.49 7.55 -2.55
CA VAL A 51 -9.38 6.60 -2.70
C VAL A 51 -8.46 6.66 -1.48
N LEU A 52 -8.21 5.54 -0.82
CA LEU A 52 -7.26 5.42 0.28
C LEU A 52 -6.03 4.62 -0.14
N GLU A 53 -4.83 5.13 0.12
CA GLU A 53 -3.58 4.38 0.05
C GLU A 53 -3.09 4.04 1.46
N LEU A 54 -2.85 2.75 1.73
CA LEU A 54 -2.22 2.28 2.95
C LEU A 54 -0.72 2.09 2.74
N GLY A 55 0.10 2.70 3.61
CA GLY A 55 1.55 2.80 3.43
C GLY A 55 1.91 3.75 2.29
N CYS A 56 1.38 4.98 2.31
CA CYS A 56 1.50 5.92 1.21
C CYS A 56 2.92 6.51 1.04
N GLY A 57 3.78 6.36 2.04
CA GLY A 57 5.15 6.85 2.00
C GLY A 57 5.23 8.33 1.62
N THR A 58 6.04 8.66 0.63
CA THR A 58 6.23 10.04 0.12
C THR A 58 5.08 10.56 -0.75
N GLY A 59 3.96 9.83 -0.84
CA GLY A 59 2.75 10.25 -1.56
C GLY A 59 2.84 10.16 -3.09
N ARG A 60 3.90 9.57 -3.63
CA ARG A 60 4.12 9.49 -5.09
C ARG A 60 2.97 8.83 -5.85
N ASN A 61 2.43 7.73 -5.32
CA ASN A 61 1.33 7.03 -5.97
C ASN A 61 0.05 7.86 -5.93
N ILE A 62 -0.20 8.58 -4.83
CA ILE A 62 -1.32 9.52 -4.70
C ILE A 62 -1.22 10.60 -5.76
N VAL A 63 -0.03 11.19 -5.99
CA VAL A 63 0.18 12.17 -7.07
C VAL A 63 -0.18 11.61 -8.43
N LEU A 64 0.30 10.39 -8.74
CA LEU A 64 0.01 9.73 -10.02
C LEU A 64 -1.48 9.42 -10.18
N ALA A 65 -2.12 8.91 -9.13
CA ALA A 65 -3.55 8.61 -9.12
C ALA A 65 -4.40 9.90 -9.21
N ALA A 66 -4.03 10.97 -8.51
CA ALA A 66 -4.74 12.25 -8.54
C ALA A 66 -4.67 12.94 -9.91
N ARG A 67 -3.58 12.76 -10.65
CA ARG A 67 -3.47 13.22 -12.05
C ARG A 67 -4.38 12.43 -12.99
N ARG A 68 -4.52 11.11 -12.75
CA ARG A 68 -5.36 10.23 -13.57
C ARG A 68 -6.85 10.40 -13.26
N TYR A 69 -7.21 10.65 -12.01
CA TYR A 69 -8.58 10.78 -11.52
C TYR A 69 -8.80 12.18 -10.93
N PRO A 70 -8.94 13.22 -11.76
CA PRO A 70 -8.92 14.62 -11.32
C PRO A 70 -10.10 15.01 -10.42
N ASN A 71 -11.21 14.28 -10.48
CA ASN A 71 -12.40 14.56 -9.69
C ASN A 71 -12.49 13.72 -8.39
N ALA A 72 -11.52 12.84 -8.13
CA ALA A 72 -11.50 12.01 -6.92
C ALA A 72 -10.84 12.74 -5.75
N ARG A 73 -11.21 12.32 -4.54
CA ARG A 73 -10.55 12.69 -3.28
C ARG A 73 -9.64 11.56 -2.83
N PHE A 74 -8.46 11.91 -2.36
CA PHE A 74 -7.43 10.95 -1.96
C PHE A 74 -7.12 11.05 -0.48
N PHE A 75 -6.82 9.90 0.10
CA PHE A 75 -6.44 9.74 1.49
C PHE A 75 -5.19 8.88 1.55
N GLY A 76 -4.24 9.22 2.40
CA GLY A 76 -3.01 8.46 2.56
C GLY A 76 -2.73 8.21 4.04
N LEU A 77 -2.46 6.95 4.37
CA LEU A 77 -2.05 6.52 5.71
C LEU A 77 -0.61 6.03 5.66
N ASP A 78 0.22 6.52 6.57
CA ASP A 78 1.57 6.00 6.78
C ASP A 78 1.94 6.07 8.26
N ILE A 79 2.80 5.16 8.71
CA ILE A 79 3.26 5.14 10.10
C ILE A 79 4.39 6.14 10.34
N SER A 80 5.15 6.49 9.30
CA SER A 80 6.31 7.38 9.36
C SER A 80 5.92 8.85 9.24
N ALA A 81 6.21 9.63 10.27
CA ALA A 81 6.02 11.07 10.24
C ALA A 81 6.89 11.76 9.16
N GLU A 82 8.15 11.31 8.99
CA GLU A 82 9.08 11.86 8.00
C GLU A 82 8.59 11.65 6.56
N MET A 83 7.98 10.47 6.29
CA MET A 83 7.39 10.20 4.98
C MET A 83 6.21 11.11 4.70
N LEU A 84 5.35 11.33 5.70
CA LEU A 84 4.19 12.21 5.58
C LEU A 84 4.57 13.68 5.41
N GLU A 85 5.65 14.16 6.03
CA GLU A 85 6.19 15.49 5.77
C GLU A 85 6.58 15.66 4.29
N THR A 86 7.31 14.67 3.77
CA THR A 86 7.70 14.65 2.35
C THR A 86 6.47 14.57 1.44
N ALA A 87 5.47 13.76 1.80
CA ALA A 87 4.23 13.64 1.06
C ALA A 87 3.44 14.95 1.05
N ASN A 88 3.30 15.63 2.21
CA ASN A 88 2.63 16.93 2.29
C ASN A 88 3.32 17.98 1.41
N ALA A 89 4.65 18.05 1.43
CA ALA A 89 5.41 18.92 0.56
C ALA A 89 5.18 18.62 -0.93
N ALA A 90 5.08 17.32 -1.29
CA ALA A 90 4.75 16.89 -2.64
C ALA A 90 3.31 17.31 -3.03
N MET A 91 2.33 17.13 -2.14
CA MET A 91 0.94 17.55 -2.41
C MET A 91 0.83 19.07 -2.62
N ALA A 92 1.53 19.85 -1.81
CA ALA A 92 1.57 21.32 -1.96
C ALA A 92 2.17 21.72 -3.30
N ARG A 93 3.33 21.16 -3.67
CA ARG A 93 4.01 21.44 -4.94
C ARG A 93 3.17 21.09 -6.18
N GLU A 94 2.39 20.01 -6.08
CA GLU A 94 1.53 19.53 -7.17
C GLU A 94 0.13 20.18 -7.19
N GLY A 95 -0.16 21.09 -6.24
CA GLY A 95 -1.47 21.74 -6.14
C GLY A 95 -2.61 20.82 -5.71
N LEU A 96 -2.29 19.74 -5.00
CA LEU A 96 -3.23 18.69 -4.62
C LEU A 96 -3.77 18.80 -3.19
N ALA A 97 -3.30 19.76 -2.39
CA ALA A 97 -3.61 19.90 -0.97
C ALA A 97 -5.13 19.96 -0.68
N ALA A 98 -5.94 20.53 -1.57
CA ALA A 98 -7.40 20.61 -1.40
C ALA A 98 -8.12 19.26 -1.62
N ARG A 99 -7.46 18.28 -2.23
CA ARG A 99 -8.05 16.97 -2.61
C ARG A 99 -7.40 15.78 -1.94
N VAL A 100 -6.33 16.00 -1.18
CA VAL A 100 -5.56 14.93 -0.52
C VAL A 100 -5.51 15.21 0.96
N THR A 101 -5.87 14.20 1.75
CA THR A 101 -5.73 14.21 3.22
C THR A 101 -4.75 13.12 3.62
N LEU A 102 -3.70 13.46 4.34
CA LEU A 102 -2.71 12.51 4.85
C LEU A 102 -2.83 12.40 6.36
N ALA A 103 -2.70 11.19 6.89
CA ALA A 103 -2.74 10.93 8.32
C ALA A 103 -1.66 9.93 8.73
N ARG A 104 -1.15 10.11 9.94
CA ARG A 104 -0.25 9.15 10.58
C ARG A 104 -1.06 8.06 11.26
N GLY A 105 -0.73 6.79 11.00
CA GLY A 105 -1.39 5.65 11.64
C GLY A 105 -0.79 4.32 11.22
N ASP A 106 -1.13 3.28 11.98
CA ASP A 106 -0.77 1.91 11.68
C ASP A 106 -1.81 1.30 10.72
N ALA A 107 -1.34 0.81 9.57
CA ALA A 107 -2.22 0.20 8.57
C ALA A 107 -2.84 -1.14 9.03
N THR A 108 -2.34 -1.73 10.11
CA THR A 108 -2.87 -2.97 10.68
C THR A 108 -4.08 -2.74 11.60
N ASP A 109 -4.22 -1.50 12.12
CA ASP A 109 -5.30 -1.10 13.03
C ASP A 109 -5.49 0.43 12.99
N PHE A 110 -6.46 0.92 12.24
CA PHE A 110 -6.76 2.35 12.11
C PHE A 110 -8.27 2.63 12.13
N ASP A 111 -8.63 3.74 12.73
CA ASP A 111 -9.99 4.28 12.63
C ASP A 111 -10.05 5.33 11.51
N ALA A 112 -10.55 4.90 10.34
CA ALA A 112 -10.68 5.76 9.18
C ALA A 112 -11.59 6.98 9.44
N LYS A 113 -12.63 6.82 10.26
CA LYS A 113 -13.55 7.91 10.59
C LYS A 113 -12.87 8.98 11.45
N ALA A 114 -12.09 8.55 12.45
CA ALA A 114 -11.34 9.48 13.31
C ALA A 114 -10.24 10.21 12.52
N LEU A 115 -9.51 9.50 11.65
CA LEU A 115 -8.38 10.05 10.91
C LEU A 115 -8.78 10.93 9.72
N PHE A 116 -9.83 10.56 8.99
CA PHE A 116 -10.18 11.15 7.70
C PHE A 116 -11.57 11.76 7.63
N GLY A 117 -12.37 11.65 8.70
CA GLY A 117 -13.77 12.09 8.71
C GLY A 117 -14.71 11.18 7.91
N THR A 118 -14.18 10.14 7.25
CA THR A 118 -14.96 9.14 6.50
C THR A 118 -14.53 7.72 6.87
N ALA A 119 -15.49 6.81 7.04
CA ALA A 119 -15.21 5.44 7.45
C ALA A 119 -15.03 4.48 6.26
N ARG A 120 -15.44 4.89 5.05
CA ARG A 120 -15.53 4.02 3.88
C ARG A 120 -14.97 4.71 2.64
N PHE A 121 -14.34 3.92 1.76
CA PHE A 121 -13.72 4.39 0.53
C PHE A 121 -14.17 3.53 -0.65
N ASP A 122 -14.35 4.18 -1.82
CA ASP A 122 -14.68 3.48 -3.06
C ASP A 122 -13.51 2.60 -3.54
N ARG A 123 -12.30 3.07 -3.31
CA ARG A 123 -11.07 2.33 -3.63
C ARG A 123 -10.10 2.40 -2.47
N VAL A 124 -9.55 1.25 -2.13
CA VAL A 124 -8.38 1.14 -1.25
C VAL A 124 -7.26 0.50 -2.04
N PHE A 125 -6.05 0.98 -1.92
CA PHE A 125 -4.93 0.30 -2.55
C PHE A 125 -3.69 0.25 -1.65
N VAL A 126 -2.89 -0.79 -1.89
CA VAL A 126 -1.62 -1.04 -1.22
C VAL A 126 -0.57 -1.32 -2.29
N SER A 127 0.50 -0.56 -2.28
CA SER A 127 1.53 -0.67 -3.30
C SER A 127 2.91 -0.85 -2.68
N TYR A 128 3.42 -2.08 -2.68
CA TYR A 128 4.73 -2.45 -2.16
C TYR A 128 4.95 -2.12 -0.68
N SER A 129 3.89 -2.14 0.11
CA SER A 129 3.93 -1.90 1.55
C SER A 129 3.73 -3.18 2.37
N LEU A 130 2.95 -4.15 1.89
CA LEU A 130 2.68 -5.40 2.64
C LEU A 130 3.95 -6.20 2.90
N SER A 131 4.90 -6.17 1.97
CA SER A 131 6.21 -6.81 2.14
C SER A 131 7.08 -6.19 3.24
N MET A 132 6.69 -5.01 3.76
CA MET A 132 7.40 -4.28 4.81
C MET A 132 6.62 -4.20 6.14
N ILE A 133 5.30 -4.40 6.11
CA ILE A 133 4.45 -4.28 7.31
C ILE A 133 4.46 -5.60 8.08
N PRO A 134 4.85 -5.62 9.37
CA PRO A 134 4.62 -6.77 10.25
C PRO A 134 3.12 -6.97 10.48
N GLY A 135 2.65 -8.23 10.47
CA GLY A 135 1.21 -8.51 10.60
C GLY A 135 0.37 -7.99 9.42
N TRP A 136 0.95 -7.97 8.24
CA TRP A 136 0.36 -7.49 6.98
C TRP A 136 -1.02 -8.10 6.66
N GLU A 137 -1.31 -9.29 7.18
CA GLU A 137 -2.62 -9.95 7.06
C GLU A 137 -3.72 -9.08 7.69
N LYS A 138 -3.42 -8.45 8.84
CA LYS A 138 -4.34 -7.50 9.49
C LYS A 138 -4.56 -6.26 8.63
N THR A 139 -3.51 -5.79 7.91
CA THR A 139 -3.65 -4.68 6.96
C THR A 139 -4.65 -5.03 5.85
N VAL A 140 -4.63 -6.27 5.34
CA VAL A 140 -5.61 -6.73 4.34
C VAL A 140 -7.03 -6.68 4.92
N SER A 141 -7.24 -7.22 6.12
CA SER A 141 -8.55 -7.22 6.80
C SER A 141 -9.03 -5.78 7.08
N ALA A 142 -8.15 -4.89 7.55
CA ALA A 142 -8.47 -3.48 7.80
C ALA A 142 -8.81 -2.73 6.50
N ALA A 143 -8.07 -3.00 5.42
CA ALA A 143 -8.34 -2.45 4.10
C ALA A 143 -9.72 -2.84 3.57
N LEU A 144 -10.09 -4.11 3.70
CA LEU A 144 -11.42 -4.62 3.31
C LEU A 144 -12.54 -4.02 4.18
N ALA A 145 -12.29 -3.88 5.49
CA ALA A 145 -13.22 -3.23 6.40
C ALA A 145 -13.46 -1.76 6.08
N ALA A 146 -12.50 -1.07 5.46
CA ALA A 146 -12.60 0.33 5.03
C ALA A 146 -13.27 0.51 3.65
N LEU A 147 -13.67 -0.56 2.95
CA LEU A 147 -14.34 -0.45 1.66
C LEU A 147 -15.82 -0.03 1.81
N ALA A 148 -16.27 0.82 0.91
CA ALA A 148 -17.68 1.04 0.65
C ALA A 148 -18.31 -0.20 -0.03
N LEU A 149 -19.62 -0.31 -0.02
CA LEU A 149 -20.35 -1.32 -0.81
C LEU A 149 -20.03 -1.11 -2.30
N GLY A 150 -19.70 -2.18 -3.00
CA GLY A 150 -19.22 -2.13 -4.40
C GLY A 150 -17.82 -1.53 -4.57
N GLY A 151 -17.15 -1.20 -3.47
CA GLY A 151 -15.78 -0.73 -3.48
C GLY A 151 -14.78 -1.85 -3.81
N SER A 152 -13.49 -1.49 -4.02
CA SER A 152 -12.46 -2.49 -4.32
C SER A 152 -11.13 -2.20 -3.66
N LEU A 153 -10.47 -3.27 -3.18
CA LEU A 153 -9.09 -3.29 -2.74
C LEU A 153 -8.18 -3.72 -3.90
N HIS A 154 -7.16 -2.92 -4.15
CA HIS A 154 -6.13 -3.20 -5.15
C HIS A 154 -4.78 -3.35 -4.47
N VAL A 155 -4.09 -4.45 -4.73
CA VAL A 155 -2.78 -4.75 -4.15
C VAL A 155 -1.78 -4.99 -5.25
N VAL A 156 -0.62 -4.35 -5.19
CA VAL A 156 0.57 -4.75 -5.93
C VAL A 156 1.74 -4.89 -4.98
N ASP A 157 2.40 -6.05 -5.00
CA ASP A 157 3.59 -6.29 -4.18
C ASP A 157 4.54 -7.28 -4.87
N PHE A 158 5.72 -7.50 -4.29
CA PHE A 158 6.69 -8.45 -4.82
C PHE A 158 6.10 -9.87 -4.84
N GLY A 159 6.19 -10.51 -6.01
CA GLY A 159 5.90 -11.92 -6.16
C GLY A 159 7.08 -12.82 -5.75
N GLN A 160 6.98 -14.11 -5.98
CA GLN A 160 8.02 -15.08 -5.61
C GLN A 160 9.12 -15.25 -6.67
N GLN A 161 9.08 -14.46 -7.75
CA GLN A 161 10.06 -14.42 -8.85
C GLN A 161 10.29 -15.80 -9.51
N GLU A 162 9.29 -16.65 -9.53
CA GLU A 162 9.36 -18.07 -9.96
C GLU A 162 9.78 -18.23 -11.43
N GLY A 163 9.39 -17.30 -12.28
CA GLY A 163 9.74 -17.31 -13.70
C GLY A 163 11.04 -16.56 -14.06
N LEU A 164 11.77 -16.04 -13.07
CA LEU A 164 13.04 -15.32 -13.31
C LEU A 164 14.24 -16.26 -13.20
N PRO A 165 15.36 -15.98 -13.91
CA PRO A 165 16.58 -16.75 -13.79
C PRO A 165 17.06 -16.86 -12.34
N ARG A 166 17.55 -18.03 -11.92
CA ARG A 166 17.95 -18.30 -10.53
C ARG A 166 18.97 -17.30 -9.99
N TRP A 167 19.95 -16.92 -10.80
CA TRP A 167 20.97 -15.94 -10.41
C TRP A 167 20.38 -14.55 -10.15
N PHE A 168 19.45 -14.08 -11.02
CA PHE A 168 18.78 -12.80 -10.87
C PHE A 168 17.87 -12.79 -9.64
N ARG A 169 17.11 -13.88 -9.42
CA ARG A 169 16.28 -14.05 -8.22
C ARG A 169 17.10 -14.01 -6.94
N ALA A 170 18.28 -14.66 -6.92
CA ALA A 170 19.18 -14.62 -5.75
C ALA A 170 19.70 -13.21 -5.48
N LEU A 171 20.10 -12.49 -6.52
CA LEU A 171 20.56 -11.09 -6.43
C LEU A 171 19.45 -10.17 -5.93
N LEU A 172 18.25 -10.26 -6.51
CA LEU A 172 17.08 -9.46 -6.13
C LEU A 172 16.69 -9.72 -4.66
N ARG A 173 16.58 -10.98 -4.24
CA ARG A 173 16.27 -11.33 -2.85
C ARG A 173 17.33 -10.86 -1.87
N GLY A 174 18.61 -10.94 -2.23
CA GLY A 174 19.72 -10.40 -1.45
C GLY A 174 19.62 -8.88 -1.29
N TRP A 175 19.23 -8.20 -2.36
CA TRP A 175 19.01 -6.75 -2.36
C TRP A 175 17.78 -6.36 -1.52
N LEU A 176 16.63 -7.03 -1.70
CA LEU A 176 15.40 -6.76 -0.93
C LEU A 176 15.63 -6.90 0.58
N ARG A 177 16.38 -7.91 1.03
CA ARG A 177 16.69 -8.12 2.45
C ARG A 177 17.44 -6.94 3.08
N LYS A 178 18.28 -6.23 2.33
CA LYS A 178 18.98 -5.02 2.83
C LYS A 178 18.00 -3.89 3.19
N PHE A 179 16.81 -3.91 2.62
CA PHE A 179 15.76 -2.91 2.85
C PHE A 179 14.62 -3.44 3.72
N HIS A 180 14.82 -4.56 4.41
CA HIS A 180 13.79 -5.23 5.21
C HIS A 180 12.50 -5.53 4.44
N VAL A 181 12.64 -5.76 3.12
CA VAL A 181 11.52 -6.14 2.24
C VAL A 181 11.47 -7.65 2.15
N GLU A 182 10.37 -8.23 2.57
CA GLU A 182 10.12 -9.67 2.55
C GLU A 182 8.91 -9.98 1.65
N PRO A 183 9.13 -10.53 0.43
CA PRO A 183 8.03 -10.95 -0.44
C PRO A 183 7.14 -11.99 0.26
N ARG A 184 5.86 -11.70 0.39
CA ARG A 184 4.90 -12.53 1.14
C ARG A 184 4.45 -13.71 0.30
N ALA A 185 4.97 -14.90 0.61
CA ALA A 185 4.67 -16.12 -0.16
C ALA A 185 3.17 -16.49 -0.10
N SER A 186 2.54 -16.28 1.06
CA SER A 186 1.11 -16.54 1.31
C SER A 186 0.18 -15.40 0.87
N LEU A 187 0.68 -14.33 0.22
CA LEU A 187 -0.14 -13.17 -0.13
C LEU A 187 -1.38 -13.56 -0.94
N ARG A 188 -1.23 -14.43 -1.92
CA ARG A 188 -2.35 -14.90 -2.73
C ARG A 188 -3.40 -15.62 -1.88
N ASP A 189 -2.96 -16.58 -1.07
CA ASP A 189 -3.85 -17.44 -0.28
C ASP A 189 -4.63 -16.63 0.76
N VAL A 190 -3.96 -15.65 1.40
CA VAL A 190 -4.58 -14.74 2.36
C VAL A 190 -5.63 -13.85 1.68
N LEU A 191 -5.31 -13.25 0.51
CA LEU A 191 -6.26 -12.41 -0.22
C LEU A 191 -7.47 -13.21 -0.72
N GLU A 192 -7.26 -14.46 -1.19
CA GLU A 192 -8.31 -15.36 -1.64
C GLU A 192 -9.23 -15.75 -0.47
N SER A 193 -8.67 -16.19 0.66
CA SER A 193 -9.41 -16.52 1.88
C SER A 193 -10.22 -15.34 2.42
N GLU A 194 -9.64 -14.14 2.46
CA GLU A 194 -10.34 -12.94 2.89
C GLU A 194 -11.48 -12.54 1.93
N SER A 195 -11.30 -12.76 0.62
CA SER A 195 -12.35 -12.51 -0.36
C SER A 195 -13.52 -13.47 -0.20
N GLU A 196 -13.25 -14.75 0.05
CA GLU A 196 -14.28 -15.76 0.32
C GLU A 196 -15.07 -15.43 1.60
N ARG A 197 -14.35 -15.08 2.68
CA ARG A 197 -14.95 -14.71 3.97
C ARG A 197 -15.91 -13.52 3.86
N THR A 198 -15.63 -12.59 2.94
CA THR A 198 -16.44 -11.36 2.72
C THR A 198 -17.44 -11.48 1.57
N GLY A 199 -17.51 -12.62 0.88
CA GLY A 199 -18.35 -12.80 -0.31
C GLY A 199 -17.93 -11.91 -1.49
N ALA A 200 -16.67 -11.47 -1.51
CA ALA A 200 -16.12 -10.58 -2.53
C ALA A 200 -15.61 -11.38 -3.73
N THR A 201 -15.52 -10.73 -4.90
CA THR A 201 -14.85 -11.34 -6.06
C THR A 201 -13.36 -11.08 -6.00
N PHE A 202 -12.56 -12.09 -6.36
CA PHE A 202 -11.10 -12.06 -6.34
C PHE A 202 -10.51 -12.24 -7.72
N HIS A 203 -9.59 -11.37 -8.11
CA HIS A 203 -8.81 -11.45 -9.32
C HIS A 203 -7.33 -11.34 -8.98
N PHE A 204 -6.54 -12.29 -9.48
CA PHE A 204 -5.09 -12.34 -9.23
C PHE A 204 -4.32 -12.45 -10.55
N ARG A 205 -3.24 -11.71 -10.66
CA ARG A 205 -2.35 -11.72 -11.83
C ARG A 205 -0.89 -11.73 -11.41
N THR A 206 -0.14 -12.66 -11.95
CA THR A 206 1.32 -12.66 -11.88
C THR A 206 1.87 -11.76 -12.99
N LEU A 207 2.69 -10.79 -12.61
CA LEU A 207 3.30 -9.84 -13.54
C LEU A 207 4.80 -10.10 -13.68
N TYR A 208 5.32 -9.83 -14.88
CA TYR A 208 6.76 -9.83 -15.15
C TYR A 208 7.47 -11.11 -14.66
N ARG A 209 6.94 -12.26 -15.04
CA ARG A 209 7.50 -13.59 -14.69
C ARG A 209 7.61 -13.81 -13.18
N GLY A 210 6.61 -13.38 -12.42
CA GLY A 210 6.57 -13.54 -10.97
C GLY A 210 7.31 -12.45 -10.19
N TYR A 211 7.83 -11.42 -10.85
CA TYR A 211 8.46 -10.29 -10.17
C TYR A 211 7.48 -9.55 -9.26
N ALA A 212 6.28 -9.31 -9.75
CA ALA A 212 5.22 -8.66 -8.99
C ALA A 212 3.91 -9.45 -9.10
N TRP A 213 3.10 -9.36 -8.08
CA TRP A 213 1.74 -9.86 -8.01
C TRP A 213 0.77 -8.70 -7.94
N LEU A 214 -0.28 -8.75 -8.75
CA LEU A 214 -1.36 -7.78 -8.77
C LEU A 214 -2.66 -8.49 -8.41
N ALA A 215 -3.35 -8.00 -7.40
CA ALA A 215 -4.61 -8.55 -6.94
C ALA A 215 -5.67 -7.46 -6.83
N VAL A 216 -6.93 -7.83 -7.11
CA VAL A 216 -8.10 -6.98 -6.91
C VAL A 216 -9.17 -7.79 -6.20
N ILE A 217 -9.65 -7.29 -5.07
CA ILE A 217 -10.81 -7.80 -4.35
C ILE A 217 -11.92 -6.76 -4.47
N ARG A 218 -13.08 -7.15 -4.99
CA ARG A 218 -14.24 -6.27 -5.14
C ARG A 218 -15.34 -6.67 -4.19
N SER A 219 -15.71 -5.77 -3.30
CA SER A 219 -16.83 -5.95 -2.35
C SER A 219 -18.15 -6.10 -3.10
N PRO A 220 -19.08 -6.92 -2.61
CA PRO A 220 -20.43 -7.01 -3.19
C PRO A 220 -21.12 -5.64 -3.16
N SER A 221 -21.95 -5.39 -4.18
CA SER A 221 -22.72 -4.14 -4.30
C SER A 221 -23.96 -4.13 -3.40
N ASN A 222 -24.44 -5.31 -2.96
CA ASN A 222 -25.51 -5.47 -2.01
C ASN A 222 -25.00 -6.20 -0.77
N PRO A 223 -25.46 -5.85 0.44
CA PRO A 223 -25.14 -6.63 1.63
C PRO A 223 -25.66 -8.05 1.45
N ILE A 224 -24.81 -9.04 1.74
CA ILE A 224 -25.23 -10.44 1.86
C ILE A 224 -25.96 -10.53 3.20
N PHE A 225 -27.27 -10.66 3.15
CA PHE A 225 -28.11 -10.93 4.32
C PHE A 225 -28.16 -12.42 4.59
#